data_d230b801376f44928084942816f0ce62
#
_entry.id   d230b801376f44928084942816f0ce62
#
_cell.length_a   1.000
_cell.length_b   1.000
_cell.length_c   1.000
_cell.angle_alpha   90.00
_cell.angle_beta   90.00
_cell.angle_gamma   90.00
#
_symmetry.space_group_name_H-M   'P 1'
#
loop_
_entity.id
_entity.type
_entity.pdbx_description
1 polymer ?
#
loop_
_entity_poly.entity_id
_entity_poly.type
_entity_poly.pdbx_seq_one_letter_code
_entity_poly.pdbx_strand_id
1 'polypeptide(L)'
;MWRQHSGILWLSAGDRNTRFFHIRASRRRRRNRIARLKKPDGQVTKNVQEMRDLATSFYRELYTSEGTSNMDAVLNTVPTKVTAAMNSSLLAAFSEKEVKEALFQMFPTKSPGPDGFPAHFFQRHWDLCGTEVTSIVLRILRGEDEATSINDTFIVLIPKVADPEELGQFRPISLCNILYKITSKVVANRLKQILPEVISEEQSAFVPGHLITDNIISAYECLHFMKRKKPRGSRCCALKLDMRKAYDRVEWDYLRAIMLRLGFHQCWVETVMRMVTSISFSVLFNGDRLDSFKPSRGIRQGDPISPYLFLLAAEGLSCLLKARNQSSVLNGIKVAPSAPVVSHLLFADDSLLFFRANRESAEEIKEVLNTYCQASGQRINMDKSSIHFAKGCRQSLREVIKDELDVHNESLSEKYLGMPTDVGASTNGAFKYIKDRVWKKVQGWLEQCLSSGGKEVLIKSVAQAIPTFFMSCFKLPRGVCQHINGLLRNFWWGSKDGKRRTCWVAWDEMIKPKCMGGLGFRDIELFNLALLAKQAWRILTDKSSLSA
;
A
#
# COMPACT_ATOMS: atom_id res chain seq x y z
N MET A 1 -25.70 6.71 -7.74
CA MET A 1 -25.55 5.27 -8.04
C MET A 1 -24.51 5.01 -9.15
N TRP A 2 -24.75 5.28 -10.45
CA TRP A 2 -23.82 4.92 -11.55
C TRP A 2 -22.43 5.56 -11.43
N ARG A 3 -22.35 6.81 -10.98
CA ARG A 3 -21.08 7.48 -10.69
C ARG A 3 -20.28 6.75 -9.61
N GLN A 4 -20.93 6.32 -8.54
CA GLN A 4 -20.32 5.53 -7.45
C GLN A 4 -19.83 4.17 -7.97
N HIS A 5 -20.66 3.45 -8.74
CA HIS A 5 -20.30 2.17 -9.32
C HIS A 5 -19.15 2.26 -10.34
N SER A 6 -19.00 3.39 -11.03
CA SER A 6 -17.88 3.62 -11.94
C SER A 6 -16.53 3.74 -11.22
N GLY A 7 -16.53 4.11 -9.94
CA GLY A 7 -15.33 4.34 -9.13
C GLY A 7 -14.50 5.54 -9.57
N ILE A 8 -15.13 6.53 -10.26
CA ILE A 8 -14.45 7.72 -10.77
C ILE A 8 -14.74 8.90 -9.84
N LEU A 9 -13.70 9.39 -9.17
CA LEU A 9 -13.81 10.44 -8.15
C LEU A 9 -13.53 11.84 -8.71
N TRP A 10 -12.69 11.94 -9.74
CA TRP A 10 -12.23 13.23 -10.29
C TRP A 10 -13.29 14.03 -11.05
N LEU A 11 -14.41 13.40 -11.42
CA LEU A 11 -15.58 14.09 -12.02
C LEU A 11 -16.52 14.70 -10.98
N SER A 12 -16.14 14.77 -9.72
CA SER A 12 -17.01 15.28 -8.65
C SER A 12 -17.45 16.73 -8.86
N ALA A 13 -16.63 17.54 -9.51
CA ALA A 13 -16.86 18.97 -9.74
C ALA A 13 -17.24 19.33 -11.20
N GLY A 14 -17.42 18.33 -12.07
CA GLY A 14 -17.51 18.57 -13.52
C GLY A 14 -18.69 17.89 -14.19
N ASP A 15 -18.41 17.34 -15.34
CA ASP A 15 -19.32 16.79 -16.34
C ASP A 15 -20.35 15.79 -15.78
N ARG A 16 -21.62 15.98 -16.07
CA ARG A 16 -22.74 15.08 -15.74
C ARG A 16 -22.91 13.96 -16.77
N ASN A 17 -21.85 13.50 -17.43
CA ASN A 17 -21.90 12.48 -18.47
C ASN A 17 -22.35 11.12 -17.93
N THR A 18 -23.65 10.89 -17.87
CA THR A 18 -24.25 9.65 -17.38
C THR A 18 -23.89 8.45 -18.25
N ARG A 19 -23.79 8.59 -19.57
CA ARG A 19 -23.40 7.51 -20.50
C ARG A 19 -21.98 7.01 -20.22
N PHE A 20 -21.05 7.91 -19.94
CA PHE A 20 -19.70 7.57 -19.57
C PHE A 20 -19.67 6.70 -18.30
N PHE A 21 -20.40 7.08 -17.26
CA PHE A 21 -20.47 6.32 -16.00
C PHE A 21 -21.10 4.93 -16.20
N HIS A 22 -22.15 4.82 -17.00
CA HIS A 22 -22.80 3.55 -17.32
C HIS A 22 -21.84 2.59 -18.04
N ILE A 23 -21.16 3.06 -19.10
CA ILE A 23 -20.20 2.26 -19.84
C ILE A 23 -19.06 1.79 -18.92
N ARG A 24 -18.54 2.70 -18.09
CA ARG A 24 -17.44 2.39 -17.17
C ARG A 24 -17.85 1.37 -16.11
N ALA A 25 -19.01 1.53 -15.50
CA ALA A 25 -19.54 0.60 -14.51
C ALA A 25 -19.80 -0.79 -15.11
N SER A 26 -20.40 -0.85 -16.29
CA SER A 26 -20.67 -2.11 -17.00
C SER A 26 -19.37 -2.85 -17.37
N ARG A 27 -18.35 -2.12 -17.88
CA ARG A 27 -17.03 -2.70 -18.15
C ARG A 27 -16.37 -3.24 -16.88
N ARG A 28 -16.45 -2.48 -15.77
CA ARG A 28 -15.90 -2.91 -14.48
C ARG A 28 -16.60 -4.17 -13.96
N ARG A 29 -17.94 -4.23 -14.04
CA ARG A 29 -18.72 -5.41 -13.64
C ARG A 29 -18.34 -6.64 -14.45
N ARG A 30 -18.21 -6.52 -15.78
CA ARG A 30 -17.77 -7.62 -16.65
C ARG A 30 -16.36 -8.10 -16.30
N ARG A 31 -15.42 -7.17 -16.11
CA ARG A 31 -14.03 -7.49 -15.76
C ARG A 31 -13.90 -8.17 -14.40
N ASN A 32 -14.72 -7.80 -13.43
CA ASN A 32 -14.64 -8.34 -12.08
C ASN A 32 -15.42 -9.64 -11.90
N ARG A 33 -16.21 -10.05 -12.91
CA ARG A 33 -16.96 -11.30 -12.85
C ARG A 33 -16.02 -12.49 -12.91
N ILE A 34 -16.15 -13.40 -11.95
CA ILE A 34 -15.43 -14.67 -11.91
C ILE A 34 -16.18 -15.65 -12.80
N ALA A 35 -15.57 -16.03 -13.93
CA ALA A 35 -16.19 -16.88 -14.94
C ALA A 35 -15.69 -18.32 -14.87
N ARG A 36 -14.49 -18.54 -14.30
CA ARG A 36 -13.86 -19.85 -14.18
C ARG A 36 -12.84 -19.83 -13.03
N LEU A 37 -12.61 -20.99 -12.42
CA LEU A 37 -11.57 -21.19 -11.40
C LEU A 37 -10.85 -22.52 -11.65
N LYS A 38 -9.57 -22.53 -11.30
CA LYS A 38 -8.72 -23.72 -11.33
C LYS A 38 -8.86 -24.45 -10.00
N LYS A 39 -9.14 -25.76 -10.05
CA LYS A 39 -9.19 -26.65 -8.90
C LYS A 39 -7.78 -27.02 -8.41
N PRO A 40 -7.63 -27.58 -7.21
CA PRO A 40 -6.33 -28.08 -6.72
C PRO A 40 -5.70 -29.15 -7.61
N ASP A 41 -6.51 -29.94 -8.32
CA ASP A 41 -6.07 -30.96 -9.29
C ASP A 41 -5.59 -30.38 -10.64
N GLY A 42 -5.64 -29.06 -10.79
CA GLY A 42 -5.25 -28.34 -12.01
C GLY A 42 -6.36 -28.19 -13.06
N GLN A 43 -7.52 -28.83 -12.89
CA GLN A 43 -8.64 -28.70 -13.82
C GLN A 43 -9.34 -27.34 -13.64
N VAL A 44 -9.85 -26.79 -14.74
CA VAL A 44 -10.61 -25.53 -14.74
C VAL A 44 -12.09 -25.82 -14.71
N THR A 45 -12.79 -25.33 -13.69
CA THR A 45 -14.25 -25.43 -13.59
C THR A 45 -14.94 -24.12 -13.97
N LYS A 46 -16.11 -24.24 -14.60
CA LYS A 46 -17.07 -23.17 -14.87
C LYS A 46 -18.38 -23.38 -14.10
N ASN A 47 -18.49 -24.51 -13.37
CA ASN A 47 -19.67 -24.79 -12.55
C ASN A 47 -19.72 -23.79 -11.40
N VAL A 48 -20.82 -23.06 -11.29
CA VAL A 48 -21.00 -21.98 -10.32
C VAL A 48 -20.94 -22.51 -8.89
N GLN A 49 -21.56 -23.66 -8.62
CA GLN A 49 -21.57 -24.25 -7.29
C GLN A 49 -20.16 -24.69 -6.87
N GLU A 50 -19.43 -25.40 -7.74
CA GLU A 50 -18.04 -25.79 -7.47
C GLU A 50 -17.14 -24.58 -7.23
N MET A 51 -17.32 -23.48 -8.01
CA MET A 51 -16.55 -22.25 -7.80
C MET A 51 -16.87 -21.58 -6.45
N ARG A 52 -18.13 -21.64 -5.99
CA ARG A 52 -18.55 -21.13 -4.67
C ARG A 52 -17.91 -21.93 -3.54
N ASP A 53 -17.95 -23.26 -3.65
CA ASP A 53 -17.37 -24.17 -2.67
C ASP A 53 -15.85 -23.99 -2.57
N LEU A 54 -15.17 -23.88 -3.70
CA LEU A 54 -13.74 -23.55 -3.78
C LEU A 54 -13.43 -22.19 -3.09
N ALA A 55 -14.24 -21.17 -3.35
CA ALA A 55 -14.03 -19.86 -2.74
C ALA A 55 -14.23 -19.90 -1.22
N THR A 56 -15.28 -20.57 -0.76
CA THR A 56 -15.57 -20.70 0.68
C THR A 56 -14.46 -21.46 1.39
N SER A 57 -14.04 -22.60 0.87
CA SER A 57 -12.99 -23.44 1.45
C SER A 57 -11.65 -22.70 1.48
N PHE A 58 -11.25 -22.06 0.38
CA PHE A 58 -10.00 -21.30 0.27
C PHE A 58 -9.91 -20.17 1.31
N TYR A 59 -10.98 -19.35 1.46
CA TYR A 59 -10.94 -18.23 2.41
C TYR A 59 -11.10 -18.70 3.85
N ARG A 60 -11.86 -19.75 4.12
CA ARG A 60 -11.91 -20.37 5.45
C ARG A 60 -10.53 -20.87 5.87
N GLU A 61 -9.83 -21.61 5.02
CA GLU A 61 -8.47 -22.09 5.27
C GLU A 61 -7.48 -20.93 5.44
N LEU A 62 -7.53 -19.92 4.56
CA LEU A 62 -6.64 -18.77 4.63
C LEU A 62 -6.72 -18.03 5.97
N TYR A 63 -7.92 -17.92 6.55
CA TYR A 63 -8.17 -17.21 7.80
C TYR A 63 -8.22 -18.13 9.04
N THR A 64 -7.90 -19.41 8.89
CA THR A 64 -7.73 -20.35 10.01
C THR A 64 -6.27 -20.31 10.48
N SER A 65 -6.05 -20.09 11.77
CA SER A 65 -4.72 -20.05 12.38
C SER A 65 -4.03 -21.40 12.23
N GLU A 66 -2.73 -21.38 11.97
CA GLU A 66 -1.84 -22.53 11.95
C GLU A 66 -1.05 -22.63 13.27
N GLY A 67 -1.31 -21.70 14.20
CA GLY A 67 -0.56 -21.57 15.45
C GLY A 67 0.71 -20.73 15.27
N THR A 68 1.36 -20.43 16.37
CA THR A 68 2.62 -19.67 16.45
C THR A 68 3.68 -20.46 17.17
N SER A 69 4.94 -20.29 16.78
CA SER A 69 6.09 -20.84 17.47
C SER A 69 7.23 -19.81 17.50
N ASN A 70 8.20 -19.98 18.37
CA ASN A 70 9.37 -19.10 18.49
C ASN A 70 9.05 -17.61 18.72
N MET A 71 7.87 -17.28 19.28
CA MET A 71 7.49 -15.89 19.58
C MET A 71 8.52 -15.19 20.46
N ASP A 72 9.02 -15.84 21.50
CA ASP A 72 9.97 -15.25 22.44
C ASP A 72 11.26 -14.80 21.76
N ALA A 73 11.71 -15.51 20.73
CA ALA A 73 12.89 -15.12 19.96
C ALA A 73 12.70 -13.78 19.25
N VAL A 74 11.49 -13.46 18.78
CA VAL A 74 11.15 -12.16 18.24
C VAL A 74 10.96 -11.13 19.35
N LEU A 75 10.12 -11.44 20.33
CA LEU A 75 9.71 -10.50 21.38
C LEU A 75 10.90 -10.01 22.22
N ASN A 76 11.89 -10.85 22.47
CA ASN A 76 13.09 -10.47 23.23
C ASN A 76 13.94 -9.41 22.54
N THR A 77 13.82 -9.23 21.21
CA THR A 77 14.52 -8.18 20.48
C THR A 77 13.74 -6.86 20.45
N VAL A 78 12.46 -6.88 20.83
CA VAL A 78 11.59 -5.70 20.75
C VAL A 78 11.72 -4.89 22.05
N PRO A 79 12.18 -3.63 21.98
CA PRO A 79 12.25 -2.76 23.15
C PRO A 79 10.86 -2.20 23.51
N THR A 80 10.66 -1.90 24.77
CA THR A 80 9.49 -1.13 25.21
C THR A 80 9.64 0.32 24.75
N LYS A 81 8.71 0.78 23.92
CA LYS A 81 8.72 2.13 23.32
C LYS A 81 7.54 2.99 23.77
N VAL A 82 6.41 2.37 24.13
CA VAL A 82 5.21 3.08 24.57
C VAL A 82 5.39 3.53 26.02
N THR A 83 5.41 4.83 26.22
CA THR A 83 5.59 5.45 27.55
C THR A 83 4.29 5.48 28.36
N ALA A 84 4.40 5.78 29.67
CA ALA A 84 3.24 5.98 30.52
C ALA A 84 2.34 7.13 30.04
N ALA A 85 2.94 8.22 29.54
CA ALA A 85 2.21 9.36 28.98
C ALA A 85 1.42 8.98 27.72
N MET A 86 2.02 8.19 26.81
CA MET A 86 1.33 7.66 25.64
C MET A 86 0.16 6.75 26.03
N ASN A 87 0.37 5.84 26.98
CA ASN A 87 -0.70 4.99 27.49
C ASN A 87 -1.84 5.79 28.11
N SER A 88 -1.52 6.84 28.90
CA SER A 88 -2.54 7.73 29.46
C SER A 88 -3.36 8.43 28.37
N SER A 89 -2.70 8.87 27.28
CA SER A 89 -3.38 9.47 26.12
C SER A 89 -4.28 8.46 25.39
N LEU A 90 -3.82 7.23 25.19
CA LEU A 90 -4.59 6.18 24.54
C LEU A 90 -5.83 5.76 25.36
N LEU A 91 -5.69 5.70 26.69
CA LEU A 91 -6.73 5.27 27.61
C LEU A 91 -7.66 6.40 28.08
N ALA A 92 -7.40 7.64 27.69
CA ALA A 92 -8.29 8.75 28.00
C ALA A 92 -9.73 8.43 27.57
N ALA A 93 -10.71 8.97 28.29
CA ALA A 93 -12.13 8.74 27.97
C ALA A 93 -12.42 9.11 26.52
N PHE A 94 -13.14 8.23 25.79
CA PHE A 94 -13.56 8.51 24.43
C PHE A 94 -14.68 9.55 24.42
N SER A 95 -14.60 10.49 23.49
CA SER A 95 -15.50 11.63 23.39
C SER A 95 -16.39 11.57 22.16
N GLU A 96 -17.55 12.22 22.24
CA GLU A 96 -18.47 12.40 21.09
C GLU A 96 -17.78 13.10 19.91
N LYS A 97 -16.89 14.05 20.20
CA LYS A 97 -16.11 14.78 19.20
C LYS A 97 -15.27 13.83 18.34
N GLU A 98 -14.57 12.87 18.98
CA GLU A 98 -13.77 11.87 18.26
C GLU A 98 -14.64 10.98 17.35
N VAL A 99 -15.84 10.60 17.80
CA VAL A 99 -16.79 9.81 17.01
C VAL A 99 -17.24 10.59 15.77
N LYS A 100 -17.63 11.85 15.94
CA LYS A 100 -18.03 12.72 14.84
C LYS A 100 -16.87 12.96 13.85
N GLU A 101 -15.69 13.28 14.34
CA GLU A 101 -14.50 13.48 13.51
C GLU A 101 -14.15 12.20 12.72
N ALA A 102 -14.20 11.03 13.34
CA ALA A 102 -13.96 9.75 12.69
C ALA A 102 -14.91 9.51 11.52
N LEU A 103 -16.19 9.80 11.66
CA LEU A 103 -17.18 9.68 10.58
C LEU A 103 -16.90 10.69 9.46
N PHE A 104 -16.64 11.96 9.78
CA PHE A 104 -16.46 13.01 8.77
C PHE A 104 -15.11 12.93 8.05
N GLN A 105 -14.13 12.21 8.58
CA GLN A 105 -12.90 11.83 7.87
C GLN A 105 -13.11 10.72 6.83
N MET A 106 -14.26 10.02 6.85
CA MET A 106 -14.52 8.96 5.89
C MET A 106 -14.99 9.55 4.56
N PHE A 107 -14.53 8.90 3.47
CA PHE A 107 -14.97 9.30 2.15
C PHE A 107 -16.45 8.91 1.92
N PRO A 108 -17.34 9.87 1.58
CA PRO A 108 -18.80 9.69 1.59
C PRO A 108 -19.31 8.52 0.74
N THR A 109 -18.72 8.31 -0.45
CA THR A 109 -19.23 7.38 -1.47
C THR A 109 -18.48 6.04 -1.54
N LYS A 110 -17.74 5.67 -0.49
CA LYS A 110 -17.16 4.31 -0.38
C LYS A 110 -18.26 3.27 -0.23
N SER A 111 -17.95 2.05 -0.70
CA SER A 111 -18.90 0.93 -0.59
C SER A 111 -19.26 0.64 0.86
N PRO A 112 -20.56 0.42 1.14
CA PRO A 112 -21.05 0.07 2.47
C PRO A 112 -20.67 -1.36 2.85
N GLY A 113 -20.91 -1.72 4.09
CA GLY A 113 -20.86 -3.07 4.62
C GLY A 113 -22.16 -3.87 4.34
N PRO A 114 -22.38 -4.98 5.10
CA PRO A 114 -23.58 -5.79 5.00
C PRO A 114 -24.89 -5.05 5.27
N ASP A 115 -24.87 -4.00 6.10
CA ASP A 115 -26.01 -3.14 6.42
C ASP A 115 -26.48 -2.25 5.26
N GLY A 116 -25.67 -2.12 4.19
CA GLY A 116 -26.00 -1.34 3.02
C GLY A 116 -25.89 0.19 3.20
N PHE A 117 -25.58 0.71 4.39
CA PHE A 117 -25.50 2.14 4.67
C PHE A 117 -24.11 2.70 4.37
N PRO A 118 -23.94 3.66 3.41
CA PRO A 118 -22.67 4.34 3.16
C PRO A 118 -22.42 5.44 4.21
N ALA A 119 -21.15 5.87 4.36
CA ALA A 119 -20.79 6.97 5.26
C ALA A 119 -21.58 8.26 4.97
N HIS A 120 -21.90 8.51 3.69
CA HIS A 120 -22.70 9.67 3.26
C HIS A 120 -24.07 9.74 3.94
N PHE A 121 -24.72 8.60 4.21
CA PHE A 121 -25.99 8.56 4.92
C PHE A 121 -25.86 9.16 6.31
N PHE A 122 -24.93 8.66 7.12
CA PHE A 122 -24.69 9.14 8.48
C PHE A 122 -24.17 10.58 8.52
N GLN A 123 -23.30 10.97 7.58
CA GLN A 123 -22.79 12.35 7.48
C GLN A 123 -23.91 13.35 7.16
N ARG A 124 -24.83 12.98 6.27
CA ARG A 124 -25.93 13.87 5.86
C ARG A 124 -27.02 14.00 6.91
N HIS A 125 -27.26 12.94 7.65
CA HIS A 125 -28.33 12.85 8.66
C HIS A 125 -27.78 12.86 10.08
N TRP A 126 -26.60 13.46 10.28
CA TRP A 126 -25.94 13.46 11.59
C TRP A 126 -26.81 14.09 12.69
N ASP A 127 -27.53 15.15 12.38
CA ASP A 127 -28.40 15.84 13.33
C ASP A 127 -29.56 14.94 13.84
N LEU A 128 -29.93 13.92 13.08
CA LEU A 128 -30.98 12.97 13.44
C LEU A 128 -30.43 11.73 14.14
N CYS A 129 -29.32 11.15 13.65
CA CYS A 129 -28.82 9.86 14.12
C CYS A 129 -27.52 9.98 14.97
N GLY A 130 -26.94 11.18 15.09
CA GLY A 130 -25.63 11.36 15.71
C GLY A 130 -25.55 10.93 17.15
N THR A 131 -26.59 11.21 17.95
CA THR A 131 -26.67 10.82 19.38
C THR A 131 -26.65 9.30 19.53
N GLU A 132 -27.46 8.58 18.75
CA GLU A 132 -27.54 7.11 18.78
C GLU A 132 -26.24 6.47 18.30
N VAL A 133 -25.70 6.96 17.17
CA VAL A 133 -24.41 6.49 16.63
C VAL A 133 -23.29 6.68 17.66
N THR A 134 -23.24 7.84 18.30
CA THR A 134 -22.27 8.14 19.34
C THR A 134 -22.41 7.22 20.54
N SER A 135 -23.64 7.02 21.04
CA SER A 135 -23.94 6.14 22.16
C SER A 135 -23.46 4.71 21.88
N ILE A 136 -23.82 4.13 20.73
CA ILE A 136 -23.42 2.77 20.34
C ILE A 136 -21.90 2.65 20.25
N VAL A 137 -21.22 3.58 19.56
CA VAL A 137 -19.78 3.55 19.39
C VAL A 137 -19.05 3.67 20.73
N LEU A 138 -19.48 4.58 21.62
CA LEU A 138 -18.86 4.77 22.93
C LEU A 138 -19.05 3.54 23.83
N ARG A 139 -20.22 2.89 23.84
CA ARG A 139 -20.48 1.65 24.61
C ARG A 139 -19.56 0.52 24.15
N ILE A 140 -19.38 0.35 22.84
CA ILE A 140 -18.47 -0.66 22.28
C ILE A 140 -17.01 -0.35 22.67
N LEU A 141 -16.59 0.92 22.57
CA LEU A 141 -15.22 1.33 22.92
C LEU A 141 -14.92 1.13 24.41
N ARG A 142 -15.90 1.34 25.28
CA ARG A 142 -15.82 1.10 26.73
C ARG A 142 -15.89 -0.38 27.09
N GLY A 143 -16.34 -1.22 26.16
CA GLY A 143 -16.54 -2.66 26.39
C GLY A 143 -17.84 -3.00 27.10
N GLU A 144 -18.79 -2.08 27.12
CA GLU A 144 -20.14 -2.28 27.64
C GLU A 144 -20.98 -3.13 26.67
N ASP A 145 -20.72 -3.00 25.37
CA ASP A 145 -21.34 -3.79 24.30
C ASP A 145 -20.31 -4.59 23.50
N GLU A 146 -20.74 -5.74 22.99
CA GLU A 146 -19.93 -6.52 22.08
C GLU A 146 -19.98 -5.93 20.65
N ALA A 147 -18.84 -5.88 19.98
CA ALA A 147 -18.75 -5.44 18.59
C ALA A 147 -19.35 -6.44 17.58
N THR A 148 -19.69 -7.66 18.01
CA THR A 148 -20.21 -8.75 17.16
C THR A 148 -21.42 -8.35 16.33
N SER A 149 -22.36 -7.58 16.90
CA SER A 149 -23.60 -7.13 16.24
C SER A 149 -23.36 -6.22 15.02
N ILE A 150 -22.24 -5.52 14.99
CA ILE A 150 -21.88 -4.58 13.90
C ILE A 150 -20.66 -5.01 13.09
N ASN A 151 -20.05 -6.16 13.42
CA ASN A 151 -18.76 -6.58 12.87
C ASN A 151 -18.85 -7.63 11.76
N ASP A 152 -20.03 -7.89 11.24
CA ASP A 152 -20.20 -8.66 10.02
C ASP A 152 -19.51 -7.95 8.84
N THR A 153 -18.81 -8.73 8.02
CA THR A 153 -17.97 -8.18 6.96
C THR A 153 -18.11 -9.00 5.68
N PHE A 154 -18.36 -8.33 4.56
CA PHE A 154 -18.25 -8.94 3.25
C PHE A 154 -16.83 -8.90 2.72
N ILE A 155 -16.37 -10.04 2.18
CA ILE A 155 -15.12 -10.13 1.41
C ILE A 155 -15.45 -10.05 -0.07
N VAL A 156 -15.01 -8.97 -0.74
CA VAL A 156 -15.16 -8.77 -2.18
C VAL A 156 -13.87 -9.11 -2.90
N LEU A 157 -13.96 -9.90 -3.97
CA LEU A 157 -12.84 -10.40 -4.72
C LEU A 157 -12.49 -9.46 -5.88
N ILE A 158 -11.37 -8.76 -5.79
CA ILE A 158 -10.90 -7.82 -6.83
C ILE A 158 -9.74 -8.47 -7.60
N PRO A 159 -9.86 -8.64 -8.95
CA PRO A 159 -8.80 -9.21 -9.77
C PRO A 159 -7.49 -8.42 -9.69
N LYS A 160 -6.36 -9.08 -9.43
CA LYS A 160 -5.00 -8.52 -9.50
C LYS A 160 -4.44 -8.55 -10.93
N VAL A 161 -4.85 -9.54 -11.71
CA VAL A 161 -4.42 -9.77 -13.09
C VAL A 161 -5.62 -9.71 -14.04
N ALA A 162 -5.34 -9.61 -15.33
CA ALA A 162 -6.37 -9.79 -16.35
C ALA A 162 -6.72 -11.27 -16.43
N ASP A 163 -8.02 -11.61 -16.42
CA ASP A 163 -8.52 -12.98 -16.55
C ASP A 163 -7.98 -13.96 -15.48
N PRO A 164 -8.27 -13.75 -14.19
CA PRO A 164 -7.75 -14.58 -13.10
C PRO A 164 -8.45 -15.95 -13.07
N GLU A 165 -7.68 -17.01 -12.87
CA GLU A 165 -8.15 -18.39 -12.76
C GLU A 165 -7.96 -18.97 -11.35
N GLU A 166 -7.11 -18.37 -10.53
CA GLU A 166 -6.80 -18.84 -9.18
C GLU A 166 -7.26 -17.84 -8.12
N LEU A 167 -7.79 -18.30 -7.00
CA LEU A 167 -8.23 -17.44 -5.90
C LEU A 167 -7.09 -16.60 -5.29
N GLY A 168 -5.85 -17.07 -5.39
CA GLY A 168 -4.65 -16.31 -5.04
C GLY A 168 -4.46 -15.02 -5.84
N GLN A 169 -4.98 -14.98 -7.08
CA GLN A 169 -4.91 -13.85 -8.00
C GLN A 169 -5.96 -12.77 -7.73
N PHE A 170 -6.80 -12.95 -6.72
CA PHE A 170 -7.73 -11.93 -6.26
C PHE A 170 -7.21 -11.26 -4.97
N ARG A 171 -7.56 -9.99 -4.81
CA ARG A 171 -7.38 -9.24 -3.55
C ARG A 171 -8.69 -9.29 -2.78
N PRO A 172 -8.72 -9.85 -1.57
CA PRO A 172 -9.91 -9.79 -0.72
C PRO A 172 -10.01 -8.40 -0.12
N ILE A 173 -11.08 -7.68 -0.43
CA ILE A 173 -11.36 -6.37 0.17
C ILE A 173 -12.53 -6.54 1.13
N SER A 174 -12.31 -6.14 2.37
CA SER A 174 -13.31 -6.19 3.44
C SER A 174 -14.23 -4.98 3.39
N LEU A 175 -15.54 -5.24 3.29
CA LEU A 175 -16.59 -4.24 3.39
C LEU A 175 -17.25 -4.37 4.76
N CYS A 176 -16.81 -3.54 5.69
CA CYS A 176 -17.33 -3.47 7.06
C CYS A 176 -18.48 -2.46 7.15
N ASN A 177 -19.39 -2.64 8.09
CA ASN A 177 -20.42 -1.66 8.44
C ASN A 177 -19.81 -0.33 8.87
N ILE A 178 -20.54 0.75 8.63
CA ILE A 178 -20.03 2.09 8.94
C ILE A 178 -19.89 2.30 10.45
N LEU A 179 -20.80 1.81 11.27
CA LEU A 179 -20.69 1.89 12.72
C LEU A 179 -19.40 1.26 13.23
N TYR A 180 -19.06 0.06 12.72
CA TYR A 180 -17.79 -0.57 13.02
C TYR A 180 -16.58 0.29 12.53
N LYS A 181 -16.65 0.80 11.29
CA LYS A 181 -15.58 1.66 10.76
C LYS A 181 -15.36 2.94 11.58
N ILE A 182 -16.43 3.52 12.15
CA ILE A 182 -16.31 4.68 13.05
C ILE A 182 -15.53 4.27 14.30
N THR A 183 -15.95 3.17 14.96
CA THR A 183 -15.28 2.61 16.14
C THR A 183 -13.79 2.37 15.86
N SER A 184 -13.48 1.64 14.77
CA SER A 184 -12.12 1.37 14.33
C SER A 184 -11.32 2.64 14.01
N LYS A 185 -11.94 3.65 13.43
CA LYS A 185 -11.30 4.91 13.06
C LYS A 185 -10.96 5.78 14.27
N VAL A 186 -11.80 5.77 15.31
CA VAL A 186 -11.49 6.45 16.58
C VAL A 186 -10.22 5.86 17.20
N VAL A 187 -10.15 4.54 17.32
CA VAL A 187 -8.96 3.84 17.84
C VAL A 187 -7.73 4.10 16.95
N ALA A 188 -7.90 4.03 15.64
CA ALA A 188 -6.84 4.30 14.67
C ALA A 188 -6.32 5.74 14.75
N ASN A 189 -7.18 6.73 14.99
CA ASN A 189 -6.77 8.13 15.13
C ASN A 189 -5.91 8.36 16.37
N ARG A 190 -6.23 7.72 17.51
CA ARG A 190 -5.40 7.78 18.72
C ARG A 190 -4.05 7.08 18.49
N LEU A 191 -4.08 5.84 17.98
CA LEU A 191 -2.86 5.08 17.71
C LEU A 191 -1.91 5.84 16.79
N LYS A 192 -2.45 6.49 15.76
CA LYS A 192 -1.69 7.25 14.78
C LYS A 192 -0.81 8.35 15.40
N GLN A 193 -1.20 8.91 16.53
CA GLN A 193 -0.46 10.01 17.18
C GLN A 193 0.88 9.55 17.76
N ILE A 194 0.96 8.31 18.22
CA ILE A 194 2.17 7.77 18.86
C ILE A 194 3.04 6.93 17.91
N LEU A 195 2.55 6.58 16.73
CA LEU A 195 3.28 5.73 15.78
C LEU A 195 4.69 6.23 15.42
N PRO A 196 4.94 7.55 15.25
CA PRO A 196 6.29 8.03 14.92
C PRO A 196 7.36 7.66 15.94
N GLU A 197 6.98 7.47 17.20
CA GLU A 197 7.90 7.09 18.28
C GLU A 197 7.97 5.57 18.47
N VAL A 198 6.90 4.84 18.08
CA VAL A 198 6.80 3.39 18.28
C VAL A 198 7.40 2.61 17.10
N ILE A 199 7.19 3.08 15.88
CA ILE A 199 7.62 2.38 14.66
C ILE A 199 9.02 2.86 14.26
N SER A 200 9.85 1.93 13.84
CA SER A 200 11.21 2.18 13.37
C SER A 200 11.27 3.04 12.11
N GLU A 201 12.31 3.87 11.97
CA GLU A 201 12.51 4.81 10.85
C GLU A 201 12.57 4.11 9.49
N GLU A 202 12.99 2.86 9.44
CA GLU A 202 13.07 2.06 8.22
C GLU A 202 11.69 1.72 7.64
N GLN A 203 10.61 1.86 8.43
CA GLN A 203 9.23 1.70 7.99
C GLN A 203 8.62 3.05 7.64
N SER A 204 8.33 3.29 6.35
CA SER A 204 7.76 4.58 5.90
C SER A 204 6.27 4.52 5.57
N ALA A 205 5.64 3.35 5.60
CA ALA A 205 4.22 3.24 5.28
C ALA A 205 3.35 3.68 6.45
N PHE A 206 2.34 4.49 6.20
CA PHE A 206 1.28 4.87 7.14
C PHE A 206 1.72 5.56 8.44
N VAL A 207 3.01 5.82 8.64
CA VAL A 207 3.54 6.55 9.81
C VAL A 207 3.53 8.05 9.52
N PRO A 208 2.94 8.89 10.40
CA PRO A 208 2.99 10.34 10.22
C PRO A 208 4.44 10.87 10.19
N GLY A 209 4.74 11.75 9.24
CA GLY A 209 6.08 12.30 9.06
C GLY A 209 7.00 11.47 8.17
N HIS A 210 6.82 10.15 8.08
CA HIS A 210 7.60 9.31 7.16
C HIS A 210 7.05 9.41 5.74
N LEU A 211 7.94 9.50 4.75
CA LEU A 211 7.55 9.65 3.35
C LEU A 211 8.02 8.46 2.51
N ILE A 212 7.17 8.01 1.60
CA ILE A 212 7.53 6.97 0.62
C ILE A 212 8.77 7.38 -0.22
N THR A 213 8.96 8.70 -0.42
CA THR A 213 10.12 9.25 -1.14
C THR A 213 11.43 8.96 -0.41
N ASP A 214 11.44 8.85 0.92
CA ASP A 214 12.64 8.55 1.70
C ASP A 214 13.12 7.13 1.43
N ASN A 215 12.21 6.16 1.46
CA ASN A 215 12.55 4.78 1.08
C ASN A 215 13.05 4.69 -0.36
N ILE A 216 12.45 5.44 -1.29
CA ILE A 216 12.86 5.43 -2.69
C ILE A 216 14.26 6.01 -2.86
N ILE A 217 14.55 7.16 -2.24
CA ILE A 217 15.85 7.83 -2.32
C ILE A 217 16.92 6.95 -1.67
N SER A 218 16.69 6.46 -0.44
CA SER A 218 17.61 5.60 0.29
C SER A 218 17.89 4.28 -0.46
N ALA A 219 16.83 3.64 -1.00
CA ALA A 219 16.98 2.44 -1.83
C ALA A 219 17.81 2.73 -3.09
N TYR A 220 17.52 3.87 -3.76
CA TYR A 220 18.25 4.27 -4.96
C TYR A 220 19.73 4.52 -4.67
N GLU A 221 20.06 5.22 -3.59
CA GLU A 221 21.44 5.47 -3.18
C GLU A 221 22.20 4.16 -2.86
N CYS A 222 21.58 3.24 -2.12
CA CYS A 222 22.15 1.92 -1.85
C CYS A 222 22.39 1.12 -3.13
N LEU A 223 21.42 1.06 -4.04
CA LEU A 223 21.54 0.35 -5.32
C LEU A 223 22.56 1.00 -6.25
N HIS A 224 22.63 2.33 -6.26
CA HIS A 224 23.63 3.09 -7.02
C HIS A 224 25.05 2.83 -6.49
N PHE A 225 25.21 2.79 -5.15
CA PHE A 225 26.46 2.40 -4.51
C PHE A 225 26.90 0.99 -4.92
N MET A 226 25.98 0.01 -4.97
CA MET A 226 26.27 -1.35 -5.40
C MET A 226 26.70 -1.47 -6.87
N LYS A 227 26.27 -0.54 -7.73
CA LYS A 227 26.62 -0.50 -9.16
C LYS A 227 27.98 0.10 -9.44
N ARG A 228 28.54 0.91 -8.53
CA ARG A 228 29.85 1.52 -8.71
C ARG A 228 30.93 0.44 -8.70
N LYS A 229 31.88 0.52 -9.64
CA LYS A 229 33.10 -0.30 -9.62
C LYS A 229 33.94 0.12 -8.42
N LYS A 230 33.89 -0.61 -7.31
CA LYS A 230 34.81 -0.45 -6.19
C LYS A 230 35.98 -1.45 -6.30
N PRO A 231 37.18 -1.08 -5.82
CA PRO A 231 38.28 -2.03 -5.71
C PRO A 231 37.90 -3.20 -4.82
N ARG A 232 38.58 -4.35 -4.97
CA ARG A 232 38.41 -5.62 -4.27
C ARG A 232 37.87 -5.45 -2.86
N GLY A 233 36.59 -5.85 -2.61
CA GLY A 233 36.08 -5.98 -1.23
C GLY A 233 34.60 -5.68 -0.97
N SER A 234 33.92 -4.83 -1.75
CA SER A 234 32.49 -4.55 -1.45
C SER A 234 31.58 -5.60 -2.08
N ARG A 235 31.49 -6.74 -1.41
CA ARG A 235 30.52 -7.80 -1.72
C ARG A 235 29.24 -7.53 -0.93
N CYS A 236 28.24 -6.95 -1.56
CA CYS A 236 26.91 -6.76 -0.97
C CYS A 236 25.82 -7.20 -1.93
N CYS A 237 24.70 -7.54 -1.38
CA CYS A 237 23.48 -7.87 -2.11
C CYS A 237 22.27 -7.16 -1.50
N ALA A 238 21.24 -7.02 -2.30
CA ALA A 238 19.94 -6.49 -1.93
C ALA A 238 18.88 -7.56 -2.20
N LEU A 239 18.13 -7.95 -1.19
CA LEU A 239 17.07 -8.94 -1.26
C LEU A 239 15.72 -8.23 -1.14
N LYS A 240 14.91 -8.29 -2.20
CA LYS A 240 13.53 -7.83 -2.19
C LYS A 240 12.62 -9.00 -1.84
N LEU A 241 11.85 -8.86 -0.78
CA LEU A 241 10.89 -9.84 -0.33
C LEU A 241 9.47 -9.46 -0.73
N ASP A 242 8.68 -10.44 -1.15
CA ASP A 242 7.23 -10.34 -1.36
C ASP A 242 6.53 -11.20 -0.30
N MET A 243 5.66 -10.59 0.51
CA MET A 243 4.92 -11.31 1.54
C MET A 243 3.62 -11.89 0.96
N ARG A 244 3.38 -13.18 1.20
CA ARG A 244 2.22 -13.89 0.68
C ARG A 244 0.98 -13.64 1.52
N LYS A 245 0.05 -12.79 1.03
CA LYS A 245 -1.20 -12.48 1.76
C LYS A 245 -0.93 -11.89 3.16
N ALA A 246 -0.05 -10.89 3.24
CA ALA A 246 0.50 -10.35 4.48
C ALA A 246 -0.58 -9.97 5.54
N TYR A 247 -1.61 -9.23 5.15
CA TYR A 247 -2.70 -8.86 6.07
C TYR A 247 -3.53 -10.06 6.52
N ASP A 248 -3.76 -11.01 5.62
CA ASP A 248 -4.67 -12.14 5.85
C ASP A 248 -4.05 -13.21 6.77
N ARG A 249 -2.72 -13.13 7.03
CA ARG A 249 -1.95 -14.13 7.78
C ARG A 249 -1.44 -13.70 9.14
N VAL A 250 -1.67 -12.46 9.56
CA VAL A 250 -1.21 -11.98 10.88
C VAL A 250 -1.87 -12.82 11.98
N GLU A 251 -1.07 -13.54 12.75
CA GLU A 251 -1.55 -14.31 13.89
C GLU A 251 -1.96 -13.39 15.05
N TRP A 252 -3.12 -13.65 15.64
CA TRP A 252 -3.68 -12.79 16.68
C TRP A 252 -2.92 -12.85 17.99
N ASP A 253 -2.41 -14.03 18.36
CA ASP A 253 -1.59 -14.21 19.57
C ASP A 253 -0.27 -13.43 19.45
N TYR A 254 0.36 -13.47 18.28
CA TYR A 254 1.55 -12.67 18.01
C TYR A 254 1.25 -11.17 18.05
N LEU A 255 0.14 -10.72 17.45
CA LEU A 255 -0.26 -9.32 17.47
C LEU A 255 -0.50 -8.82 18.90
N ARG A 256 -1.16 -9.62 19.74
CA ARG A 256 -1.37 -9.33 21.16
C ARG A 256 -0.02 -9.23 21.90
N ALA A 257 0.83 -10.22 21.72
CA ALA A 257 2.11 -10.31 22.42
C ALA A 257 3.07 -9.16 22.05
N ILE A 258 3.17 -8.79 20.77
CA ILE A 258 4.03 -7.70 20.34
C ILE A 258 3.53 -6.34 20.83
N MET A 259 2.21 -6.09 20.88
CA MET A 259 1.67 -4.87 21.47
C MET A 259 2.02 -4.77 22.96
N LEU A 260 1.84 -5.83 23.72
CA LEU A 260 2.22 -5.86 25.16
C LEU A 260 3.72 -5.61 25.32
N ARG A 261 4.55 -6.25 24.48
CA ARG A 261 6.01 -6.10 24.54
C ARG A 261 6.48 -4.68 24.19
N LEU A 262 5.82 -4.02 23.23
CA LEU A 262 6.06 -2.61 22.92
C LEU A 262 5.69 -1.68 24.06
N GLY A 263 4.93 -2.14 25.06
CA GLY A 263 4.56 -1.39 26.26
C GLY A 263 3.15 -0.80 26.22
N PHE A 264 2.30 -1.24 25.29
CA PHE A 264 0.88 -0.86 25.33
C PHE A 264 0.20 -1.43 26.57
N HIS A 265 -0.63 -0.62 27.21
CA HIS A 265 -1.39 -1.06 28.38
C HIS A 265 -2.38 -2.16 28.03
N GLN A 266 -2.56 -3.14 28.92
CA GLN A 266 -3.41 -4.31 28.68
C GLN A 266 -4.84 -3.92 28.25
N CYS A 267 -5.48 -2.96 28.90
CA CYS A 267 -6.82 -2.51 28.53
C CYS A 267 -6.92 -2.00 27.08
N TRP A 268 -5.86 -1.30 26.60
CA TRP A 268 -5.80 -0.89 25.18
C TRP A 268 -5.69 -2.08 24.25
N VAL A 269 -4.80 -3.01 24.56
CA VAL A 269 -4.63 -4.24 23.77
C VAL A 269 -5.91 -5.04 23.70
N GLU A 270 -6.62 -5.19 24.82
CA GLU A 270 -7.91 -5.90 24.86
C GLU A 270 -8.99 -5.18 24.03
N THR A 271 -9.03 -3.84 24.06
CA THR A 271 -9.97 -3.07 23.22
C THR A 271 -9.70 -3.33 21.73
N VAL A 272 -8.42 -3.31 21.30
CA VAL A 272 -8.04 -3.62 19.93
C VAL A 272 -8.37 -5.07 19.57
N MET A 273 -8.04 -6.01 20.44
CA MET A 273 -8.24 -7.43 20.16
C MET A 273 -9.72 -7.81 20.11
N ARG A 274 -10.58 -7.23 20.96
CA ARG A 274 -12.05 -7.41 20.84
C ARG A 274 -12.57 -7.02 19.46
N MET A 275 -12.06 -5.94 18.89
CA MET A 275 -12.46 -5.49 17.55
C MET A 275 -11.95 -6.45 16.45
N VAL A 276 -10.75 -7.00 16.62
CA VAL A 276 -10.14 -7.92 15.65
C VAL A 276 -10.77 -9.31 15.70
N THR A 277 -11.08 -9.83 16.90
CA THR A 277 -11.51 -11.22 17.08
C THR A 277 -13.03 -11.42 16.98
N SER A 278 -13.84 -10.37 17.11
CA SER A 278 -15.31 -10.44 17.04
C SER A 278 -15.90 -10.50 15.62
N ILE A 279 -15.07 -10.67 14.61
CA ILE A 279 -15.44 -10.60 13.20
C ILE A 279 -16.15 -11.87 12.70
N SER A 280 -17.10 -11.68 11.78
CA SER A 280 -17.67 -12.74 10.94
C SER A 280 -17.51 -12.36 9.46
N PHE A 281 -17.01 -13.27 8.66
CA PHE A 281 -16.80 -13.09 7.22
C PHE A 281 -17.86 -13.82 6.38
N SER A 282 -18.31 -13.17 5.30
CA SER A 282 -19.03 -13.80 4.20
C SER A 282 -18.41 -13.37 2.89
N VAL A 283 -18.09 -14.32 2.01
CA VAL A 283 -17.55 -13.99 0.69
C VAL A 283 -18.68 -13.56 -0.24
N LEU A 284 -18.51 -12.44 -0.95
CA LEU A 284 -19.39 -12.03 -2.05
C LEU A 284 -18.85 -12.56 -3.38
N PHE A 285 -19.45 -13.66 -3.85
CA PHE A 285 -19.08 -14.30 -5.11
C PHE A 285 -20.01 -13.84 -6.24
N ASN A 286 -19.51 -13.04 -7.17
CA ASN A 286 -20.29 -12.43 -8.25
C ASN A 286 -21.52 -11.63 -7.83
N GLY A 287 -21.61 -11.23 -6.57
CA GLY A 287 -22.72 -10.49 -5.96
C GLY A 287 -23.57 -11.31 -5.01
N ASP A 288 -23.43 -12.65 -5.00
CA ASP A 288 -24.13 -13.54 -4.08
C ASP A 288 -23.33 -13.72 -2.80
N ARG A 289 -24.01 -13.68 -1.65
CA ARG A 289 -23.43 -13.95 -0.35
C ARG A 289 -23.24 -15.46 -0.18
N LEU A 290 -22.01 -15.88 0.15
CA LEU A 290 -21.71 -17.25 0.57
C LEU A 290 -21.84 -17.39 2.09
N ASP A 291 -21.77 -18.64 2.58
CA ASP A 291 -21.86 -18.97 4.00
C ASP A 291 -20.84 -18.20 4.83
N SER A 292 -21.27 -17.76 6.01
CA SER A 292 -20.42 -17.05 6.95
C SER A 292 -19.47 -17.99 7.67
N PHE A 293 -18.30 -17.47 8.04
CA PHE A 293 -17.32 -18.16 8.88
C PHE A 293 -16.61 -17.19 9.81
N LYS A 294 -16.14 -17.71 10.96
CA LYS A 294 -15.33 -16.95 11.91
C LYS A 294 -13.85 -17.22 11.63
N PRO A 295 -13.03 -16.19 11.41
CA PRO A 295 -11.58 -16.36 11.30
C PRO A 295 -10.95 -16.62 12.68
N SER A 296 -9.71 -17.12 12.68
CA SER A 296 -8.87 -17.24 13.88
C SER A 296 -7.50 -16.55 13.69
N ARG A 297 -7.25 -15.94 12.53
CA ARG A 297 -6.11 -15.05 12.24
C ARG A 297 -6.49 -14.02 11.19
N GLY A 298 -5.59 -13.09 10.93
CA GLY A 298 -5.67 -12.07 9.88
C GLY A 298 -6.30 -10.77 10.35
N ILE A 299 -5.96 -9.70 9.63
CA ILE A 299 -6.51 -8.36 9.78
C ILE A 299 -7.12 -7.90 8.46
N ARG A 300 -8.18 -7.09 8.53
CA ARG A 300 -9.00 -6.76 7.36
C ARG A 300 -8.35 -5.77 6.41
N GLN A 301 -8.35 -6.08 5.12
CA GLN A 301 -7.99 -5.11 4.07
C GLN A 301 -9.15 -4.14 3.82
N GLY A 302 -9.07 -2.93 4.37
CA GLY A 302 -10.09 -1.89 4.25
C GLY A 302 -10.67 -1.39 5.57
N ASP A 303 -10.26 -1.96 6.68
CA ASP A 303 -10.51 -1.49 8.02
C ASP A 303 -9.54 -0.34 8.38
N PRO A 304 -10.00 0.77 8.96
CA PRO A 304 -9.15 1.91 9.33
C PRO A 304 -7.96 1.61 10.24
N ILE A 305 -8.07 0.67 11.17
CA ILE A 305 -6.99 0.33 12.11
C ILE A 305 -5.98 -0.67 11.53
N SER A 306 -6.39 -1.53 10.58
CA SER A 306 -5.58 -2.66 10.10
C SER A 306 -4.19 -2.26 9.57
N PRO A 307 -4.01 -1.14 8.82
CA PRO A 307 -2.67 -0.72 8.42
C PRO A 307 -1.72 -0.53 9.59
N TYR A 308 -2.18 0.05 10.67
CA TYR A 308 -1.37 0.32 11.87
C TYR A 308 -1.06 -0.96 12.66
N LEU A 309 -2.02 -1.88 12.77
CA LEU A 309 -1.79 -3.19 13.37
C LEU A 309 -0.76 -4.01 12.59
N PHE A 310 -0.79 -3.90 11.25
CA PHE A 310 0.24 -4.51 10.41
C PHE A 310 1.62 -3.93 10.67
N LEU A 311 1.75 -2.60 10.85
CA LEU A 311 3.02 -1.98 11.18
C LEU A 311 3.56 -2.47 12.53
N LEU A 312 2.71 -2.60 13.55
CA LEU A 312 3.09 -3.15 14.84
C LEU A 312 3.59 -4.59 14.71
N ALA A 313 2.91 -5.41 13.91
CA ALA A 313 3.36 -6.78 13.64
C ALA A 313 4.69 -6.82 12.87
N ALA A 314 4.88 -5.94 11.87
CA ALA A 314 6.10 -5.84 11.08
C ALA A 314 7.30 -5.27 11.86
N GLU A 315 7.06 -4.53 12.95
CA GLU A 315 8.11 -4.00 13.82
C GLU A 315 9.00 -5.10 14.42
N GLY A 316 8.43 -6.28 14.67
CA GLY A 316 9.19 -7.44 15.12
C GLY A 316 10.27 -7.88 14.12
N LEU A 317 10.00 -7.84 12.82
CA LEU A 317 11.02 -8.10 11.79
C LEU A 317 12.11 -7.02 11.80
N SER A 318 11.72 -5.75 11.91
CA SER A 318 12.69 -4.64 11.99
C SER A 318 13.61 -4.79 13.21
N CYS A 319 13.05 -5.13 14.37
CA CYS A 319 13.83 -5.32 15.61
C CYS A 319 14.79 -6.51 15.50
N LEU A 320 14.36 -7.64 14.93
CA LEU A 320 15.22 -8.81 14.67
C LEU A 320 16.41 -8.43 13.77
N LEU A 321 16.15 -7.77 12.65
CA LEU A 321 17.19 -7.34 11.71
C LEU A 321 18.17 -6.34 12.36
N LYS A 322 17.67 -5.41 13.17
CA LYS A 322 18.52 -4.47 13.94
C LYS A 322 19.40 -5.17 14.95
N ALA A 323 18.87 -6.12 15.70
CA ALA A 323 19.64 -6.89 16.67
C ALA A 323 20.79 -7.66 16.02
N ARG A 324 20.54 -8.31 14.87
CA ARG A 324 21.57 -9.01 14.10
C ARG A 324 22.59 -8.08 13.43
N ASN A 325 22.18 -6.89 13.05
CA ASN A 325 23.10 -5.87 12.52
C ASN A 325 24.02 -5.29 13.63
N GLN A 326 23.51 -5.11 14.86
CA GLN A 326 24.29 -4.65 16.00
C GLN A 326 25.34 -5.67 16.46
N SER A 327 25.03 -6.96 16.38
CA SER A 327 25.99 -8.04 16.66
C SER A 327 27.05 -8.23 15.57
N SER A 328 27.05 -7.38 14.53
CA SER A 328 27.98 -7.44 13.39
C SER A 328 27.89 -8.72 12.55
N VAL A 329 26.87 -9.52 12.73
CA VAL A 329 26.60 -10.71 11.90
C VAL A 329 26.02 -10.30 10.56
N LEU A 330 25.02 -9.40 10.58
CA LEU A 330 24.50 -8.75 9.39
C LEU A 330 25.16 -7.37 9.23
N ASN A 331 25.97 -7.20 8.20
CA ASN A 331 26.54 -5.92 7.87
C ASN A 331 25.70 -5.29 6.74
N GLY A 332 24.88 -4.30 7.08
CA GLY A 332 24.15 -3.50 6.10
C GLY A 332 25.06 -2.70 5.16
N ILE A 333 24.49 -1.89 4.31
CA ILE A 333 25.23 -1.01 3.39
C ILE A 333 25.43 0.37 4.02
N LYS A 334 26.68 0.84 3.98
CA LYS A 334 27.06 2.22 4.32
C LYS A 334 27.51 2.94 3.04
N VAL A 335 26.68 3.86 2.55
CA VAL A 335 26.93 4.55 1.26
C VAL A 335 28.05 5.57 1.30
N ALA A 336 28.30 6.18 2.45
CA ALA A 336 29.38 7.14 2.71
C ALA A 336 29.94 6.96 4.13
N PRO A 337 31.16 7.44 4.45
CA PRO A 337 31.75 7.29 5.77
C PRO A 337 30.92 7.87 6.92
N SER A 338 30.19 8.97 6.68
CA SER A 338 29.27 9.62 7.65
C SER A 338 27.82 9.12 7.59
N ALA A 339 27.47 8.34 6.54
CA ALA A 339 26.09 7.86 6.39
C ALA A 339 25.73 6.78 7.40
N PRO A 340 24.47 6.64 7.80
CA PRO A 340 23.99 5.52 8.59
C PRO A 340 24.15 4.19 7.84
N VAL A 341 24.18 3.10 8.59
CA VAL A 341 24.15 1.75 8.00
C VAL A 341 22.71 1.37 7.69
N VAL A 342 22.42 1.11 6.42
CA VAL A 342 21.11 0.66 5.96
C VAL A 342 21.11 -0.86 5.85
N SER A 343 20.40 -1.54 6.73
CA SER A 343 20.22 -3.01 6.70
C SER A 343 18.90 -3.42 6.05
N HIS A 344 17.87 -2.60 6.16
CA HIS A 344 16.57 -2.87 5.57
C HIS A 344 15.77 -1.59 5.36
N LEU A 345 14.79 -1.66 4.45
CA LEU A 345 13.79 -0.63 4.19
C LEU A 345 12.43 -1.33 4.07
N LEU A 346 11.44 -0.88 4.82
CA LEU A 346 10.09 -1.44 4.84
C LEU A 346 9.07 -0.41 4.35
N PHE A 347 8.13 -0.86 3.55
CA PHE A 347 6.95 -0.09 3.18
C PHE A 347 5.71 -1.00 3.22
N ALA A 348 5.08 -1.09 4.37
CA ALA A 348 4.09 -2.10 4.72
C ALA A 348 4.65 -3.53 4.46
N ASP A 349 4.09 -4.26 3.51
CA ASP A 349 4.50 -5.61 3.11
C ASP A 349 5.70 -5.65 2.12
N ASP A 350 6.00 -4.53 1.46
CA ASP A 350 7.20 -4.43 0.61
C ASP A 350 8.46 -4.29 1.48
N SER A 351 9.37 -5.26 1.41
CA SER A 351 10.60 -5.31 2.21
C SER A 351 11.83 -5.40 1.31
N LEU A 352 12.85 -4.59 1.60
CA LEU A 352 14.13 -4.57 0.89
C LEU A 352 15.25 -4.67 1.92
N LEU A 353 16.00 -5.77 1.91
CA LEU A 353 17.09 -6.05 2.84
C LEU A 353 18.43 -5.85 2.15
N PHE A 354 19.41 -5.30 2.87
CA PHE A 354 20.78 -5.09 2.41
C PHE A 354 21.76 -5.78 3.35
N PHE A 355 22.62 -6.62 2.81
CA PHE A 355 23.60 -7.34 3.60
C PHE A 355 24.85 -7.69 2.80
N ARG A 356 25.90 -8.16 3.49
CA ARG A 356 27.14 -8.57 2.86
C ARG A 356 26.93 -9.88 2.09
N ALA A 357 27.44 -9.94 0.85
CA ALA A 357 27.34 -11.13 0.02
C ALA A 357 28.36 -12.18 0.48
N ASN A 358 28.01 -12.97 1.48
CA ASN A 358 28.70 -14.16 1.96
C ASN A 358 27.67 -15.17 2.45
N ARG A 359 28.09 -16.39 2.67
CA ARG A 359 27.22 -17.50 3.07
C ARG A 359 26.65 -17.28 4.46
N GLU A 360 27.47 -16.84 5.41
CA GLU A 360 27.10 -16.63 6.80
C GLU A 360 25.96 -15.60 6.93
N SER A 361 26.03 -14.49 6.18
CA SER A 361 24.95 -13.50 6.17
C SER A 361 23.68 -14.02 5.52
N ALA A 362 23.78 -14.91 4.52
CA ALA A 362 22.61 -15.52 3.89
C ALA A 362 21.91 -16.51 4.83
N GLU A 363 22.68 -17.35 5.53
CA GLU A 363 22.18 -18.26 6.57
C GLU A 363 21.46 -17.48 7.68
N GLU A 364 22.08 -16.39 8.15
CA GLU A 364 21.50 -15.53 9.19
C GLU A 364 20.19 -14.86 8.76
N ILE A 365 20.15 -14.33 7.53
CA ILE A 365 18.90 -13.76 6.97
C ILE A 365 17.80 -14.81 6.91
N LYS A 366 18.14 -16.03 6.47
CA LYS A 366 17.19 -17.16 6.43
C LYS A 366 16.65 -17.49 7.81
N GLU A 367 17.51 -17.53 8.82
CA GLU A 367 17.11 -17.77 10.21
C GLU A 367 16.18 -16.68 10.74
N VAL A 368 16.53 -15.40 10.54
CA VAL A 368 15.70 -14.25 10.91
C VAL A 368 14.32 -14.33 10.27
N LEU A 369 14.27 -14.60 8.97
CA LEU A 369 13.02 -14.69 8.23
C LEU A 369 12.17 -15.87 8.68
N ASN A 370 12.77 -17.04 8.92
CA ASN A 370 12.07 -18.21 9.43
C ASN A 370 11.52 -17.96 10.83
N THR A 371 12.32 -17.40 11.74
CA THR A 371 11.89 -17.05 13.10
C THR A 371 10.72 -16.08 13.08
N TYR A 372 10.80 -15.02 12.26
CA TYR A 372 9.70 -14.07 12.11
C TYR A 372 8.44 -14.71 11.52
N CYS A 373 8.58 -15.54 10.48
CA CYS A 373 7.45 -16.21 9.83
C CYS A 373 6.74 -17.17 10.79
N GLN A 374 7.49 -17.93 11.61
CA GLN A 374 6.96 -18.85 12.61
C GLN A 374 6.22 -18.13 13.74
N ALA A 375 6.71 -16.98 14.17
CA ALA A 375 6.09 -16.18 15.21
C ALA A 375 4.84 -15.43 14.72
N SER A 376 4.92 -14.80 13.55
CA SER A 376 3.90 -13.86 13.06
C SER A 376 2.84 -14.49 12.15
N GLY A 377 3.05 -15.75 11.68
CA GLY A 377 2.22 -16.40 10.67
C GLY A 377 2.47 -15.91 9.25
N GLN A 378 3.43 -15.00 9.05
CA GLN A 378 3.78 -14.50 7.72
C GLN A 378 4.41 -15.62 6.87
N ARG A 379 4.30 -15.48 5.56
CA ARG A 379 4.96 -16.37 4.59
C ARG A 379 5.57 -15.56 3.47
N ILE A 380 6.81 -15.87 3.15
CA ILE A 380 7.52 -15.24 2.03
C ILE A 380 7.13 -15.96 0.73
N ASN A 381 6.95 -15.19 -0.32
CA ASN A 381 6.72 -15.68 -1.67
C ASN A 381 8.06 -15.71 -2.41
N MET A 382 8.76 -16.86 -2.38
CA MET A 382 10.09 -16.99 -2.97
C MET A 382 10.06 -16.75 -4.49
N ASP A 383 9.01 -17.20 -5.19
CA ASP A 383 8.86 -17.02 -6.65
C ASP A 383 8.81 -15.54 -7.09
N LYS A 384 8.31 -14.66 -6.21
CA LYS A 384 8.23 -13.22 -6.47
C LYS A 384 9.33 -12.43 -5.78
N SER A 385 10.01 -13.03 -4.84
CA SER A 385 11.19 -12.43 -4.22
C SER A 385 12.34 -12.41 -5.21
N SER A 386 13.25 -11.46 -5.05
CA SER A 386 14.38 -11.31 -5.97
C SER A 386 15.61 -10.78 -5.26
N ILE A 387 16.79 -11.21 -5.71
CA ILE A 387 18.07 -10.79 -5.16
C ILE A 387 18.89 -10.06 -6.21
N HIS A 388 19.59 -9.01 -5.80
CA HIS A 388 20.51 -8.25 -6.65
C HIS A 388 21.89 -8.21 -6.02
N PHE A 389 22.91 -8.49 -6.82
CA PHE A 389 24.29 -8.51 -6.37
C PHE A 389 25.07 -7.28 -6.88
N ALA A 390 25.98 -6.79 -6.05
CA ALA A 390 26.92 -5.75 -6.47
C ALA A 390 27.79 -6.23 -7.63
N LYS A 391 28.23 -5.29 -8.48
CA LYS A 391 29.19 -5.59 -9.55
C LYS A 391 30.48 -6.17 -8.95
N GLY A 392 30.94 -7.30 -9.48
CA GLY A 392 32.14 -8.00 -8.99
C GLY A 392 31.89 -9.11 -7.98
N CYS A 393 30.66 -9.38 -7.59
CA CYS A 393 30.33 -10.62 -6.88
C CYS A 393 30.56 -11.82 -7.81
N ARG A 394 31.36 -12.81 -7.35
CA ARG A 394 31.69 -14.01 -8.14
C ARG A 394 30.44 -14.87 -8.36
N GLN A 395 30.32 -15.47 -9.55
CA GLN A 395 29.14 -16.29 -9.91
C GLN A 395 28.94 -17.46 -8.95
N SER A 396 29.99 -18.14 -8.57
CA SER A 396 29.92 -19.25 -7.59
C SER A 396 29.31 -18.83 -6.24
N LEU A 397 29.65 -17.62 -5.77
CA LEU A 397 29.10 -17.11 -4.51
C LEU A 397 27.62 -16.68 -4.66
N ARG A 398 27.22 -16.17 -5.85
CA ARG A 398 25.82 -15.85 -6.12
C ARG A 398 24.95 -17.09 -6.07
N GLU A 399 25.40 -18.19 -6.68
CA GLU A 399 24.66 -19.45 -6.65
C GLU A 399 24.49 -19.97 -5.20
N VAL A 400 25.58 -20.00 -4.42
CA VAL A 400 25.52 -20.39 -3.00
C VAL A 400 24.51 -19.55 -2.21
N ILE A 401 24.47 -18.23 -2.41
CA ILE A 401 23.52 -17.36 -1.69
C ILE A 401 22.08 -17.57 -2.18
N LYS A 402 21.87 -17.76 -3.48
CA LYS A 402 20.54 -18.05 -4.04
C LYS A 402 19.98 -19.37 -3.52
N ASP A 403 20.80 -20.40 -3.52
CA ASP A 403 20.42 -21.73 -3.04
C ASP A 403 20.12 -21.70 -1.53
N GLU A 404 20.93 -20.96 -0.74
CA GLU A 404 20.70 -20.81 0.69
C GLU A 404 19.38 -20.11 1.00
N LEU A 405 19.06 -19.03 0.27
CA LEU A 405 17.85 -18.23 0.47
C LEU A 405 16.63 -18.76 -0.28
N ASP A 406 16.79 -19.77 -1.14
CA ASP A 406 15.75 -20.27 -2.07
C ASP A 406 15.15 -19.15 -2.96
N VAL A 407 16.00 -18.19 -3.40
CA VAL A 407 15.61 -17.05 -4.24
C VAL A 407 16.43 -17.05 -5.51
N HIS A 408 15.89 -17.59 -6.59
CA HIS A 408 16.61 -17.77 -7.86
C HIS A 408 16.48 -16.59 -8.84
N ASN A 409 15.54 -15.68 -8.60
CA ASN A 409 15.34 -14.52 -9.44
C ASN A 409 16.39 -13.43 -9.13
N GLU A 410 17.39 -13.25 -10.04
CA GLU A 410 18.45 -12.23 -9.89
C GLU A 410 18.04 -10.82 -10.34
N SER A 411 16.90 -10.64 -10.95
CA SER A 411 16.46 -9.31 -11.30
C SER A 411 15.77 -8.67 -10.11
N LEU A 412 16.33 -7.61 -9.52
CA LEU A 412 15.46 -6.65 -8.85
C LEU A 412 14.36 -6.33 -9.83
N SER A 413 13.10 -6.72 -9.49
CA SER A 413 11.95 -6.41 -10.32
C SER A 413 12.16 -4.98 -10.85
N GLU A 414 11.85 -4.73 -12.11
CA GLU A 414 12.07 -3.44 -12.78
C GLU A 414 11.63 -2.22 -11.95
N LYS A 415 10.93 -2.46 -10.81
CA LYS A 415 10.36 -1.42 -9.96
C LYS A 415 10.44 -1.76 -8.48
N TYR A 416 10.83 -0.76 -7.69
CA TYR A 416 10.67 -0.73 -6.24
C TYR A 416 9.71 0.40 -5.87
N LEU A 417 8.65 0.13 -5.11
CA LEU A 417 7.56 1.07 -4.78
C LEU A 417 7.02 1.84 -6.01
N GLY A 418 6.92 1.15 -7.15
CA GLY A 418 6.43 1.72 -8.40
C GLY A 418 7.46 2.55 -9.20
N MET A 419 8.69 2.70 -8.68
CA MET A 419 9.80 3.39 -9.32
C MET A 419 10.78 2.41 -9.96
N PRO A 420 11.38 2.74 -11.13
CA PRO A 420 12.44 1.93 -11.68
C PRO A 420 13.64 1.89 -10.72
N THR A 421 14.19 0.71 -10.53
CA THR A 421 15.39 0.50 -9.70
C THR A 421 16.68 0.95 -10.42
N ASP A 422 16.59 1.18 -11.73
CA ASP A 422 17.68 1.68 -12.56
C ASP A 422 17.24 2.94 -13.33
N VAL A 423 17.69 4.09 -12.88
CA VAL A 423 17.52 5.40 -13.56
C VAL A 423 18.82 5.81 -14.28
N GLY A 424 19.86 4.93 -14.27
CA GLY A 424 21.18 5.18 -14.87
C GLY A 424 21.20 5.02 -16.39
N ALA A 425 22.31 4.88 -16.99
CA ALA A 425 22.82 4.84 -18.37
C ALA A 425 21.87 4.66 -19.59
N SER A 426 20.66 4.12 -19.44
CA SER A 426 19.65 4.07 -20.50
C SER A 426 18.47 4.97 -20.16
N THR A 427 18.58 6.25 -20.52
CA THR A 427 17.50 7.25 -20.40
C THR A 427 16.19 6.82 -21.06
N ASN A 428 16.21 5.84 -21.96
CA ASN A 428 15.03 5.40 -22.69
C ASN A 428 14.12 4.40 -21.92
N GLY A 429 14.66 3.54 -21.04
CA GLY A 429 13.88 2.49 -20.34
C GLY A 429 13.01 3.03 -19.22
N ALA A 430 13.60 3.71 -18.23
CA ALA A 430 12.90 4.23 -17.05
C ALA A 430 11.82 5.28 -17.42
N PHE A 431 12.15 6.17 -18.36
CA PHE A 431 11.26 7.23 -18.82
C PHE A 431 10.23 6.76 -19.84
N LYS A 432 10.47 5.67 -20.56
CA LYS A 432 9.49 5.04 -21.45
C LYS A 432 8.25 4.64 -20.68
N TYR A 433 8.41 4.04 -19.51
CA TYR A 433 7.29 3.64 -18.66
C TYR A 433 6.33 4.79 -18.31
N ILE A 434 6.88 5.98 -17.99
CA ILE A 434 6.06 7.16 -17.66
C ILE A 434 5.29 7.61 -18.90
N LYS A 435 5.98 7.73 -20.04
CA LYS A 435 5.36 8.09 -21.34
C LYS A 435 4.24 7.13 -21.70
N ASP A 436 4.49 5.81 -21.61
CA ASP A 436 3.52 4.76 -21.93
C ASP A 436 2.31 4.80 -20.96
N ARG A 437 2.54 5.11 -19.68
CA ARG A 437 1.47 5.22 -18.69
C ARG A 437 0.56 6.42 -18.96
N VAL A 438 1.14 7.57 -19.29
CA VAL A 438 0.37 8.76 -19.69
C VAL A 438 -0.39 8.47 -20.99
N TRP A 439 0.29 7.93 -22.01
CA TRP A 439 -0.30 7.59 -23.30
C TRP A 439 -1.47 6.60 -23.16
N LYS A 440 -1.28 5.45 -22.48
CA LYS A 440 -2.34 4.47 -22.23
C LYS A 440 -3.55 5.07 -21.52
N LYS A 441 -3.31 6.03 -20.62
CA LYS A 441 -4.40 6.68 -19.90
C LYS A 441 -5.17 7.64 -20.80
N VAL A 442 -4.48 8.45 -21.57
CA VAL A 442 -5.05 9.40 -22.52
C VAL A 442 -5.84 8.67 -23.61
N GLN A 443 -5.29 7.62 -24.20
CA GLN A 443 -5.95 6.78 -25.21
C GLN A 443 -7.20 6.06 -24.68
N GLY A 444 -7.24 5.74 -23.40
CA GLY A 444 -8.40 5.11 -22.75
C GLY A 444 -9.58 6.04 -22.51
N TRP A 445 -9.44 7.35 -22.78
CA TRP A 445 -10.50 8.33 -22.66
C TRP A 445 -11.28 8.44 -23.96
N LEU A 446 -12.60 8.40 -23.85
CA LEU A 446 -13.49 8.59 -24.98
C LEU A 446 -13.56 10.09 -25.31
N GLU A 447 -12.62 10.59 -26.12
CA GLU A 447 -12.50 12.02 -26.46
C GLU A 447 -13.78 12.63 -26.99
N GLN A 448 -14.55 11.85 -27.79
CA GLN A 448 -15.80 12.29 -28.41
C GLN A 448 -16.95 12.48 -27.40
N CYS A 449 -16.81 11.95 -26.18
CA CYS A 449 -17.82 12.00 -25.14
C CYS A 449 -17.53 13.05 -24.06
N LEU A 450 -16.49 13.88 -24.23
CA LEU A 450 -16.04 14.82 -23.21
C LEU A 450 -16.18 16.27 -23.69
N SER A 451 -16.75 17.11 -22.84
CA SER A 451 -16.71 18.58 -23.00
C SER A 451 -15.28 19.11 -22.77
N SER A 452 -15.03 20.34 -23.22
CA SER A 452 -13.75 21.05 -22.98
C SER A 452 -13.44 21.11 -21.46
N GLY A 453 -14.44 21.39 -20.61
CA GLY A 453 -14.29 21.36 -19.16
C GLY A 453 -13.93 19.96 -18.62
N GLY A 454 -14.54 18.90 -19.17
CA GLY A 454 -14.18 17.51 -18.83
C GLY A 454 -12.75 17.16 -19.21
N LYS A 455 -12.27 17.61 -20.38
CA LYS A 455 -10.88 17.44 -20.82
C LYS A 455 -9.90 18.21 -19.91
N GLU A 456 -10.22 19.45 -19.53
CA GLU A 456 -9.41 20.25 -18.60
C GLU A 456 -9.23 19.52 -17.26
N VAL A 457 -10.32 19.03 -16.67
CA VAL A 457 -10.29 18.28 -15.41
C VAL A 457 -9.45 17.03 -15.54
N LEU A 458 -9.58 16.26 -16.63
CA LEU A 458 -8.79 15.05 -16.86
C LEU A 458 -7.30 15.33 -17.03
N ILE A 459 -6.92 16.36 -17.76
CA ILE A 459 -5.52 16.76 -17.90
C ILE A 459 -4.95 17.12 -16.53
N LYS A 460 -5.60 18.03 -15.79
CA LYS A 460 -5.10 18.54 -14.51
C LYS A 460 -5.07 17.48 -13.40
N SER A 461 -6.17 16.74 -13.24
CA SER A 461 -6.34 15.83 -12.09
C SER A 461 -5.76 14.44 -12.32
N VAL A 462 -5.58 14.02 -13.57
CA VAL A 462 -5.16 12.65 -13.87
C VAL A 462 -3.86 12.64 -14.67
N ALA A 463 -3.81 13.24 -15.85
CA ALA A 463 -2.67 13.07 -16.73
C ALA A 463 -1.41 13.75 -16.19
N GLN A 464 -1.52 14.98 -15.69
CA GLN A 464 -0.42 15.71 -15.06
C GLN A 464 -0.06 15.19 -13.64
N ALA A 465 -0.95 14.43 -13.03
CA ALA A 465 -0.65 13.75 -11.76
C ALA A 465 0.18 12.47 -11.92
N ILE A 466 0.12 11.80 -13.09
CA ILE A 466 0.85 10.54 -13.32
C ILE A 466 2.35 10.67 -13.10
N PRO A 467 3.07 11.66 -13.67
CA PRO A 467 4.51 11.81 -13.49
C PRO A 467 4.89 12.40 -12.12
N THR A 468 3.97 12.99 -11.35
CA THR A 468 4.27 13.76 -10.13
C THR A 468 5.06 12.94 -9.10
N PHE A 469 4.69 11.68 -8.88
CA PHE A 469 5.38 10.81 -7.94
C PHE A 469 6.84 10.57 -8.35
N PHE A 470 7.10 10.34 -9.64
CA PHE A 470 8.45 10.21 -10.16
C PHE A 470 9.23 11.54 -10.06
N MET A 471 8.59 12.63 -10.42
CA MET A 471 9.17 13.98 -10.36
C MET A 471 9.55 14.43 -8.95
N SER A 472 8.94 13.83 -7.92
CA SER A 472 9.31 14.09 -6.52
C SER A 472 10.68 13.51 -6.13
N CYS A 473 11.18 12.51 -6.85
CA CYS A 473 12.45 11.83 -6.55
C CYS A 473 13.52 12.08 -7.61
N PHE A 474 13.13 12.27 -8.89
CA PHE A 474 14.05 12.31 -10.01
C PHE A 474 13.76 13.46 -10.97
N LYS A 475 14.84 14.01 -11.57
CA LYS A 475 14.75 15.00 -12.64
C LYS A 475 14.39 14.32 -13.96
N LEU A 476 13.28 14.73 -14.56
CA LEU A 476 12.89 14.28 -15.90
C LEU A 476 13.74 14.96 -16.97
N PRO A 477 14.24 14.21 -17.97
CA PRO A 477 14.85 14.80 -19.16
C PRO A 477 13.86 15.70 -19.91
N ARG A 478 14.34 16.80 -20.45
CA ARG A 478 13.54 17.79 -21.19
C ARG A 478 12.71 17.18 -22.32
N GLY A 479 13.29 16.23 -23.07
CA GLY A 479 12.58 15.52 -24.14
C GLY A 479 11.40 14.66 -23.65
N VAL A 480 11.45 14.16 -22.41
CA VAL A 480 10.32 13.44 -21.78
C VAL A 480 9.21 14.41 -21.43
N CYS A 481 9.54 15.58 -20.86
CA CYS A 481 8.55 16.62 -20.54
C CYS A 481 7.85 17.12 -21.81
N GLN A 482 8.61 17.38 -22.87
CA GLN A 482 8.07 17.79 -24.19
C GLN A 482 7.15 16.72 -24.80
N HIS A 483 7.53 15.43 -24.69
CA HIS A 483 6.70 14.33 -25.19
C HIS A 483 5.35 14.24 -24.43
N ILE A 484 5.38 14.36 -23.10
CA ILE A 484 4.16 14.36 -22.28
C ILE A 484 3.30 15.57 -22.64
N ASN A 485 3.87 16.77 -22.73
CA ASN A 485 3.14 17.98 -23.16
C ASN A 485 2.49 17.79 -24.54
N GLY A 486 3.20 17.14 -25.47
CA GLY A 486 2.67 16.80 -26.79
C GLY A 486 1.45 15.85 -26.73
N LEU A 487 1.48 14.84 -25.86
CA LEU A 487 0.34 13.95 -25.65
C LEU A 487 -0.89 14.68 -25.08
N LEU A 488 -0.66 15.56 -24.09
CA LEU A 488 -1.72 16.36 -23.46
C LEU A 488 -2.34 17.37 -24.43
N ARG A 489 -1.51 18.04 -25.24
CA ARG A 489 -1.94 18.96 -26.29
C ARG A 489 -2.79 18.24 -27.34
N ASN A 490 -2.35 17.07 -27.80
CA ASN A 490 -3.09 16.27 -28.78
C ASN A 490 -4.45 15.82 -28.22
N PHE A 491 -4.52 15.44 -26.96
CA PHE A 491 -5.79 15.10 -26.30
C PHE A 491 -6.73 16.31 -26.16
N TRP A 492 -6.18 17.48 -25.83
CA TRP A 492 -6.99 18.71 -25.71
C TRP A 492 -7.69 19.06 -27.01
N TRP A 493 -6.92 19.13 -28.11
CA TRP A 493 -7.44 19.53 -29.44
C TRP A 493 -8.19 18.37 -30.11
N GLY A 494 -7.89 17.14 -29.78
CA GLY A 494 -8.54 15.94 -30.31
C GLY A 494 -8.01 15.51 -31.67
N SER A 495 -8.57 14.40 -32.16
CA SER A 495 -8.35 13.88 -33.51
C SER A 495 -9.69 13.74 -34.25
N LYS A 496 -9.69 13.93 -35.55
CA LYS A 496 -10.83 13.65 -36.43
C LYS A 496 -10.35 12.72 -37.55
N ASP A 497 -11.03 11.60 -37.72
CA ASP A 497 -10.72 10.59 -38.75
C ASP A 497 -9.24 10.12 -38.73
N GLY A 498 -8.67 9.94 -37.54
CA GLY A 498 -7.27 9.53 -37.37
C GLY A 498 -6.24 10.65 -37.60
N LYS A 499 -6.65 11.83 -38.05
CA LYS A 499 -5.78 13.00 -38.26
C LYS A 499 -5.83 13.95 -37.06
N ARG A 500 -4.68 14.51 -36.69
CA ARG A 500 -4.58 15.52 -35.63
C ARG A 500 -5.30 16.80 -36.06
N ARG A 501 -6.07 17.38 -35.14
CA ARG A 501 -6.66 18.72 -35.37
C ARG A 501 -5.60 19.80 -35.22
N THR A 502 -5.85 20.93 -35.87
CA THR A 502 -5.02 22.13 -35.73
C THR A 502 -5.01 22.61 -34.27
N CYS A 503 -3.82 22.89 -33.75
CA CYS A 503 -3.65 23.47 -32.42
C CYS A 503 -3.70 24.99 -32.57
N TRP A 504 -4.81 25.60 -32.20
CA TRP A 504 -5.05 27.06 -32.35
C TRP A 504 -4.25 27.91 -31.37
N VAL A 505 -3.84 27.34 -30.23
CA VAL A 505 -3.10 28.03 -29.18
C VAL A 505 -1.85 27.24 -28.84
N ALA A 506 -0.73 27.91 -28.69
CA ALA A 506 0.54 27.31 -28.27
C ALA A 506 0.41 26.73 -26.85
N TRP A 507 1.17 25.67 -26.56
CA TRP A 507 1.14 25.06 -25.23
C TRP A 507 1.58 26.04 -24.15
N ASP A 508 2.54 26.91 -24.44
CA ASP A 508 3.07 27.91 -23.51
C ASP A 508 2.03 28.98 -23.12
N GLU A 509 1.06 29.26 -23.98
CA GLU A 509 -0.08 30.10 -23.63
C GLU A 509 -1.10 29.35 -22.77
N MET A 510 -1.30 28.04 -23.02
CA MET A 510 -2.24 27.21 -22.27
C MET A 510 -1.78 26.93 -20.82
N ILE A 511 -0.49 26.95 -20.53
CA ILE A 511 0.04 26.79 -19.17
C ILE A 511 -0.08 28.06 -18.32
N LYS A 512 -0.27 29.23 -18.92
CA LYS A 512 -0.47 30.48 -18.17
C LYS A 512 -1.68 30.37 -17.22
N PRO A 513 -1.67 31.06 -16.07
CA PRO A 513 -2.83 31.16 -15.19
C PRO A 513 -4.08 31.65 -15.91
N LYS A 514 -5.26 31.25 -15.46
CA LYS A 514 -6.56 31.69 -16.05
C LYS A 514 -6.74 33.19 -16.03
N CYS A 515 -6.25 33.89 -15.00
CA CYS A 515 -6.26 35.34 -14.91
C CYS A 515 -5.39 36.04 -15.99
N MET A 516 -4.47 35.30 -16.63
CA MET A 516 -3.62 35.77 -17.72
C MET A 516 -4.05 35.22 -19.10
N GLY A 517 -5.28 34.72 -19.22
CA GLY A 517 -5.82 34.16 -20.44
C GLY A 517 -5.44 32.72 -20.78
N GLY A 518 -4.69 32.05 -19.94
CA GLY A 518 -4.34 30.63 -20.08
C GLY A 518 -5.40 29.67 -19.51
N LEU A 519 -5.13 28.39 -19.57
CA LEU A 519 -5.96 27.33 -18.96
C LEU A 519 -5.41 26.87 -17.59
N GLY A 520 -4.22 27.33 -17.18
CA GLY A 520 -3.57 26.95 -15.95
C GLY A 520 -3.14 25.47 -15.94
N PHE A 521 -2.71 24.93 -17.07
CA PHE A 521 -2.01 23.64 -17.10
C PHE A 521 -0.63 23.81 -16.47
N ARG A 522 -0.10 22.72 -15.90
CA ARG A 522 1.23 22.77 -15.26
C ARG A 522 2.32 22.70 -16.33
N ASP A 523 3.32 23.56 -16.19
CA ASP A 523 4.63 23.32 -16.82
C ASP A 523 5.30 22.15 -16.10
N ILE A 524 5.48 21.03 -16.79
CA ILE A 524 6.01 19.80 -16.19
C ILE A 524 7.47 19.96 -15.80
N GLU A 525 8.27 20.71 -16.56
CA GLU A 525 9.70 20.92 -16.29
C GLU A 525 9.87 21.78 -15.02
N LEU A 526 9.21 22.93 -14.95
CA LEU A 526 9.26 23.81 -13.78
C LEU A 526 8.65 23.16 -12.54
N PHE A 527 7.56 22.41 -12.71
CA PHE A 527 6.93 21.70 -11.61
C PHE A 527 7.83 20.58 -11.05
N ASN A 528 8.58 19.87 -11.93
CA ASN A 528 9.57 18.89 -11.49
C ASN A 528 10.69 19.55 -10.66
N LEU A 529 11.23 20.69 -11.12
CA LEU A 529 12.23 21.43 -10.36
C LEU A 529 11.71 21.89 -8.99
N ALA A 530 10.48 22.38 -8.92
CA ALA A 530 9.85 22.78 -7.67
C ALA A 530 9.69 21.59 -6.69
N LEU A 531 9.31 20.40 -7.18
CA LEU A 531 9.21 19.20 -6.35
C LEU A 531 10.57 18.74 -5.82
N LEU A 532 11.61 18.77 -6.65
CA LEU A 532 12.98 18.43 -6.24
C LEU A 532 13.53 19.46 -5.24
N ALA A 533 13.29 20.76 -5.47
CA ALA A 533 13.67 21.82 -4.53
C ALA A 533 12.99 21.62 -3.16
N LYS A 534 11.72 21.21 -3.13
CA LYS A 534 11.03 20.87 -1.89
C LYS A 534 11.70 19.70 -1.16
N GLN A 535 12.14 18.67 -1.87
CA GLN A 535 12.87 17.55 -1.24
C GLN A 535 14.24 17.99 -0.71
N ALA A 536 15.01 18.74 -1.51
CA ALA A 536 16.29 19.27 -1.08
C ALA A 536 16.16 20.14 0.18
N TRP A 537 15.13 21.02 0.23
CA TRP A 537 14.84 21.84 1.41
C TRP A 537 14.55 20.98 2.63
N ARG A 538 13.73 19.93 2.48
CA ARG A 538 13.39 19.02 3.58
C ARG A 538 14.63 18.29 4.12
N ILE A 539 15.47 17.74 3.24
CA ILE A 539 16.71 17.06 3.64
C ILE A 539 17.65 18.01 4.41
N LEU A 540 17.70 19.29 4.03
CA LEU A 540 18.52 20.30 4.72
C LEU A 540 17.95 20.70 6.07
N THR A 541 16.63 20.72 6.24
CA THR A 541 15.97 21.20 7.47
C THR A 541 15.64 20.08 8.45
N ASP A 542 15.35 18.88 7.99
CA ASP A 542 15.01 17.70 8.80
C ASP A 542 16.16 16.68 8.73
N LYS A 543 17.12 16.87 9.62
CA LYS A 543 18.29 15.99 9.75
C LYS A 543 17.99 14.63 10.39
N SER A 544 16.78 14.44 10.90
CA SER A 544 16.34 13.19 11.54
C SER A 544 15.79 12.18 10.53
N SER A 545 15.56 12.57 9.27
CA SER A 545 15.04 11.65 8.26
C SER A 545 16.12 10.70 7.75
N LEU A 546 15.73 9.45 7.46
CA LEU A 546 16.62 8.40 6.93
C LEU A 546 17.36 8.82 5.63
N SER A 547 16.83 9.79 4.88
CA SER A 547 17.39 10.30 3.64
C SER A 547 18.25 11.56 3.80
N ALA A 548 18.37 12.11 5.00
CA ALA A 548 19.25 13.24 5.35
C ALA A 548 20.62 12.76 5.81
#